data_53f6f42240bbe6b956f5914a2ee5cc5e
#
_entry.id   53f6f42240bbe6b956f5914a2ee5cc5e
#
_cell.length_a   1.000
_cell.length_b   1.000
_cell.length_c   1.000
_cell.angle_alpha   90.00
_cell.angle_beta   90.00
_cell.angle_gamma   90.00
#
_symmetry.space_group_name_H-M   'P 1'
#
loop_
_entity.id
_entity.type
_entity.pdbx_description
1 polymer ?
#
loop_
_entity_poly.entity_id
_entity_poly.type
_entity_poly.pdbx_seq_one_letter_code
_entity_poly.pdbx_strand_id
1 'polypeptide(L)'
;IVLAHAEALLRSHPEGSVDYVQADVRDSAAIVERASKSLDFSKPVALSLIALLHFVGDGNRVGDGNSAAGEAGAHEIVSGLVDLLAPGSYLVLSHVTADFQPEKAEQVGSLYQSGTASLHPRPRAEFVRFFDGLEFVEPGIVSEGEWHPELGEAVPGEENVVKAGYSAVARKP
;
A
#
# COMPACT_ATOMS: atom_id res chain seq x y z
N ILE A 1 8.04 -14.35 -13.71
CA ILE A 1 9.44 -13.87 -13.80
C ILE A 1 9.87 -13.22 -12.49
N VAL A 2 9.13 -12.25 -11.93
CA VAL A 2 9.50 -11.51 -10.70
C VAL A 2 9.68 -12.45 -9.50
N LEU A 3 8.72 -13.34 -9.23
CA LEU A 3 8.79 -14.30 -8.13
C LEU A 3 10.01 -15.22 -8.21
N ALA A 4 10.30 -15.75 -9.41
CA ALA A 4 11.46 -16.62 -9.58
C ALA A 4 12.78 -15.90 -9.31
N HIS A 5 12.87 -14.59 -9.64
CA HIS A 5 14.04 -13.77 -9.30
C HIS A 5 14.10 -13.48 -7.80
N ALA A 6 12.94 -13.17 -7.17
CA ALA A 6 12.88 -12.91 -5.75
C ALA A 6 13.32 -14.14 -4.93
N GLU A 7 12.80 -15.33 -5.26
CA GLU A 7 13.18 -16.60 -4.64
C GLU A 7 14.69 -16.92 -4.80
N ALA A 8 15.28 -16.53 -5.94
CA ALA A 8 16.68 -16.77 -6.21
C ALA A 8 17.63 -15.78 -5.49
N LEU A 9 17.22 -14.54 -5.32
CA LEU A 9 18.07 -13.44 -4.86
C LEU A 9 17.87 -13.10 -3.39
N LEU A 10 16.64 -13.19 -2.89
CA LEU A 10 16.31 -12.82 -1.51
C LEU A 10 16.28 -14.09 -0.65
N ARG A 11 17.25 -14.19 0.26
CA ARG A 11 17.39 -15.33 1.14
C ARG A 11 16.98 -14.96 2.55
N SER A 12 16.40 -15.93 3.25
CA SER A 12 16.11 -15.81 4.68
C SER A 12 17.41 -15.60 5.48
N HIS A 13 17.34 -14.73 6.49
CA HIS A 13 18.38 -14.61 7.51
C HIS A 13 18.23 -15.76 8.53
N PRO A 14 19.30 -16.22 9.23
CA PRO A 14 19.19 -17.26 10.26
C PRO A 14 18.16 -16.96 11.38
N GLU A 15 17.87 -15.68 11.62
CA GLU A 15 16.93 -15.22 12.65
C GLU A 15 15.50 -14.98 12.13
N GLY A 16 15.23 -15.23 10.84
CA GLY A 16 13.93 -15.00 10.24
C GLY A 16 13.73 -15.80 8.95
N SER A 17 12.50 -15.83 8.45
CA SER A 17 12.17 -16.45 7.18
C SER A 17 11.55 -15.43 6.21
N VAL A 18 11.80 -15.63 4.92
CA VAL A 18 11.18 -14.90 3.82
C VAL A 18 10.47 -15.90 2.93
N ASP A 19 9.17 -15.73 2.78
CA ASP A 19 8.34 -16.55 1.91
C ASP A 19 7.63 -15.66 0.87
N TYR A 20 7.40 -16.22 -0.31
CA TYR A 20 6.75 -15.52 -1.41
C TYR A 20 5.39 -16.15 -1.71
N VAL A 21 4.38 -15.29 -1.75
CA VAL A 21 3.02 -15.69 -2.08
C VAL A 21 2.60 -15.02 -3.39
N GLN A 22 2.34 -15.84 -4.42
CA GLN A 22 1.72 -15.35 -5.65
C GLN A 22 0.21 -15.29 -5.45
N ALA A 23 -0.33 -14.06 -5.35
CA ALA A 23 -1.77 -13.83 -5.21
C ALA A 23 -2.16 -12.49 -5.83
N ASP A 24 -3.43 -12.32 -6.17
CA ASP A 24 -4.02 -11.02 -6.43
C ASP A 24 -4.36 -10.36 -5.09
N VAL A 25 -4.05 -9.07 -4.93
CA VAL A 25 -4.34 -8.32 -3.71
C VAL A 25 -5.84 -8.27 -3.38
N ARG A 26 -6.69 -8.45 -4.39
CA ARG A 26 -8.15 -8.53 -4.23
C ARG A 26 -8.63 -9.80 -3.56
N ASP A 27 -7.81 -10.85 -3.57
CA ASP A 27 -8.09 -12.13 -2.89
C ASP A 27 -7.41 -12.18 -1.52
N SER A 28 -7.92 -11.35 -0.59
CA SER A 28 -7.40 -11.22 0.78
C SER A 28 -7.41 -12.56 1.51
N ALA A 29 -8.41 -13.40 1.28
CA ALA A 29 -8.53 -14.71 1.94
C ALA A 29 -7.41 -15.65 1.48
N ALA A 30 -7.14 -15.74 0.19
CA ALA A 30 -6.05 -16.56 -0.34
C ALA A 30 -4.67 -16.06 0.11
N ILE A 31 -4.50 -14.73 0.24
CA ILE A 31 -3.25 -14.15 0.77
C ILE A 31 -3.02 -14.63 2.20
N VAL A 32 -4.01 -14.46 3.08
CA VAL A 32 -3.90 -14.84 4.49
C VAL A 32 -3.74 -16.34 4.66
N GLU A 33 -4.52 -17.17 3.94
CA GLU A 33 -4.37 -18.63 3.97
C GLU A 33 -2.94 -19.07 3.63
N ARG A 34 -2.35 -18.50 2.59
CA ARG A 34 -0.99 -18.85 2.18
C ARG A 34 0.06 -18.32 3.13
N ALA A 35 -0.09 -17.07 3.59
CA ALA A 35 0.82 -16.44 4.55
C ALA A 35 0.79 -17.10 5.93
N SER A 36 -0.33 -17.75 6.31
CA SER A 36 -0.47 -18.49 7.59
C SER A 36 0.45 -19.69 7.71
N LYS A 37 1.10 -20.10 6.62
CA LYS A 37 2.13 -21.15 6.68
C LYS A 37 3.41 -20.67 7.38
N SER A 38 3.66 -19.36 7.33
CA SER A 38 4.87 -18.72 7.86
C SER A 38 4.58 -17.72 8.96
N LEU A 39 3.37 -17.14 8.99
CA LEU A 39 2.95 -16.12 9.95
C LEU A 39 1.83 -16.65 10.86
N ASP A 40 1.93 -16.32 12.14
CA ASP A 40 0.88 -16.60 13.13
C ASP A 40 -0.03 -15.37 13.28
N PHE A 41 -1.16 -15.35 12.57
CA PHE A 41 -2.13 -14.25 12.58
C PHE A 41 -2.89 -14.11 13.90
N SER A 42 -2.68 -14.98 14.88
CA SER A 42 -3.16 -14.74 16.26
C SER A 42 -2.30 -13.73 17.01
N LYS A 43 -1.17 -13.34 16.45
CA LYS A 43 -0.23 -12.35 16.97
C LYS A 43 -0.24 -11.09 16.11
N PRO A 44 0.20 -9.95 16.66
CA PRO A 44 0.36 -8.73 15.89
C PRO A 44 1.32 -8.91 14.71
N VAL A 45 0.91 -8.44 13.54
CA VAL A 45 1.71 -8.39 12.31
C VAL A 45 1.71 -6.98 11.73
N ALA A 46 2.70 -6.64 10.92
CA ALA A 46 2.70 -5.42 10.14
C ALA A 46 2.27 -5.74 8.70
N LEU A 47 1.12 -5.20 8.28
CA LEU A 47 0.64 -5.23 6.90
C LEU A 47 1.19 -4.00 6.16
N SER A 48 2.05 -4.21 5.17
CA SER A 48 2.68 -3.14 4.39
C SER A 48 2.14 -3.14 2.96
N LEU A 49 1.48 -2.04 2.56
CA LEU A 49 0.89 -1.81 1.24
C LEU A 49 1.53 -0.56 0.61
N ILE A 50 2.83 -0.65 0.33
CA ILE A 50 3.63 0.46 -0.20
C ILE A 50 3.51 0.50 -1.72
N ALA A 51 3.14 1.67 -2.27
CA ALA A 51 3.06 1.95 -3.70
C ALA A 51 2.23 0.91 -4.50
N LEU A 52 1.16 0.38 -3.92
CA LEU A 52 0.35 -0.69 -4.50
C LEU A 52 -1.06 -0.24 -4.85
N LEU A 53 -1.77 0.37 -3.90
CA LEU A 53 -3.21 0.59 -4.00
C LEU A 53 -3.60 1.68 -5.01
N HIS A 54 -2.68 2.49 -5.45
CA HIS A 54 -2.95 3.46 -6.51
C HIS A 54 -3.09 2.81 -7.91
N PHE A 55 -2.84 1.50 -8.03
CA PHE A 55 -3.18 0.70 -9.21
C PHE A 55 -4.51 -0.04 -9.06
N VAL A 56 -5.20 0.12 -7.95
CA VAL A 56 -6.50 -0.50 -7.67
C VAL A 56 -7.57 0.58 -7.65
N GLY A 57 -8.57 0.47 -8.50
CA GLY A 57 -9.72 1.39 -8.54
C GLY A 57 -10.63 1.25 -7.32
N ASP A 58 -11.67 2.06 -7.27
CA ASP A 58 -12.65 2.08 -6.16
C ASP A 58 -13.85 1.13 -6.36
N GLY A 59 -13.68 0.10 -7.19
CA GLY A 59 -14.74 -0.86 -7.46
C GLY A 59 -15.89 -0.26 -8.29
N ASN A 60 -17.15 -0.41 -7.86
CA ASN A 60 -18.36 -0.02 -8.60
C ASN A 60 -18.57 1.49 -8.89
N ARG A 61 -17.55 2.33 -8.92
CA ARG A 61 -17.71 3.69 -9.42
C ARG A 61 -17.96 3.66 -10.93
N VAL A 62 -19.16 4.07 -11.32
CA VAL A 62 -19.53 4.29 -12.72
C VAL A 62 -18.59 5.35 -13.32
N GLY A 63 -17.66 4.92 -14.16
CA GLY A 63 -16.66 5.81 -14.79
C GLY A 63 -15.22 5.32 -14.73
N ASP A 64 -14.87 4.40 -13.86
CA ASP A 64 -13.55 3.76 -13.84
C ASP A 64 -13.50 2.66 -14.91
N GLY A 65 -13.07 3.01 -16.10
CA GLY A 65 -13.07 2.12 -17.27
C GLY A 65 -12.22 0.85 -17.15
N ASN A 66 -11.74 0.51 -15.94
CA ASN A 66 -10.82 -0.61 -15.74
C ASN A 66 -11.18 -1.50 -14.53
N SER A 67 -12.31 -1.27 -13.85
CA SER A 67 -12.80 -2.21 -12.82
C SER A 67 -13.93 -3.06 -13.42
N ALA A 68 -13.76 -4.37 -13.43
CA ALA A 68 -14.86 -5.27 -13.77
C ALA A 68 -16.00 -5.12 -12.74
N ALA A 69 -17.24 -5.17 -13.19
CA ALA A 69 -18.39 -5.05 -12.30
C ALA A 69 -18.33 -6.15 -11.23
N GLY A 70 -18.29 -5.75 -9.95
CA GLY A 70 -18.22 -6.67 -8.81
C GLY A 70 -16.81 -6.90 -8.23
N GLU A 71 -15.77 -6.24 -8.75
CA GLU A 71 -14.45 -6.27 -8.12
C GLU A 71 -14.42 -5.40 -6.85
N ALA A 72 -13.75 -5.89 -5.81
CA ALA A 72 -13.52 -5.15 -4.58
C ALA A 72 -12.67 -3.90 -4.84
N GLY A 73 -13.11 -2.76 -4.35
CA GLY A 73 -12.37 -1.52 -4.40
C GLY A 73 -11.20 -1.50 -3.41
N ALA A 74 -10.27 -0.55 -3.60
CA ALA A 74 -9.10 -0.44 -2.75
C ALA A 74 -9.42 -0.35 -1.25
N HIS A 75 -10.47 0.39 -0.87
CA HIS A 75 -10.90 0.51 0.52
C HIS A 75 -11.44 -0.81 1.09
N GLU A 76 -12.21 -1.57 0.30
CA GLU A 76 -12.74 -2.88 0.70
C GLU A 76 -11.61 -3.90 0.89
N ILE A 77 -10.60 -3.87 0.02
CA ILE A 77 -9.41 -4.72 0.12
C ILE A 77 -8.67 -4.45 1.42
N VAL A 78 -8.39 -3.17 1.73
CA VAL A 78 -7.68 -2.80 2.96
C VAL A 78 -8.49 -3.19 4.19
N SER A 79 -9.78 -2.85 4.24
CA SER A 79 -10.67 -3.22 5.34
C SER A 79 -10.68 -4.73 5.53
N GLY A 80 -10.87 -5.51 4.46
CA GLY A 80 -10.87 -6.97 4.53
C GLY A 80 -9.56 -7.57 5.04
N LEU A 81 -8.41 -7.01 4.65
CA LEU A 81 -7.11 -7.44 5.16
C LEU A 81 -6.94 -7.07 6.63
N VAL A 82 -7.27 -5.82 7.00
CA VAL A 82 -7.15 -5.34 8.39
C VAL A 82 -8.05 -6.12 9.34
N ASP A 83 -9.26 -6.50 8.91
CA ASP A 83 -10.20 -7.28 9.73
C ASP A 83 -9.62 -8.65 10.15
N LEU A 84 -8.79 -9.25 9.31
CA LEU A 84 -8.13 -10.54 9.56
C LEU A 84 -6.92 -10.44 10.51
N LEU A 85 -6.45 -9.24 10.83
CA LEU A 85 -5.28 -9.05 11.69
C LEU A 85 -5.67 -9.07 13.17
N ALA A 86 -4.77 -9.56 14.03
CA ALA A 86 -4.94 -9.48 15.48
C ALA A 86 -4.84 -8.02 15.97
N PRO A 87 -5.51 -7.67 17.11
CA PRO A 87 -5.25 -6.42 17.81
C PRO A 87 -3.76 -6.20 18.07
N GLY A 88 -3.31 -4.96 17.98
CA GLY A 88 -1.90 -4.60 18.08
C GLY A 88 -1.11 -4.71 16.77
N SER A 89 -1.73 -5.19 15.68
CA SER A 89 -1.15 -5.18 14.35
C SER A 89 -1.06 -3.75 13.78
N TYR A 90 -0.23 -3.59 12.75
CA TYR A 90 -0.01 -2.29 12.11
C TYR A 90 -0.36 -2.35 10.62
N LEU A 91 -0.95 -1.26 10.13
CA LEU A 91 -1.07 -0.96 8.70
C LEU A 91 -0.04 0.11 8.33
N VAL A 92 0.79 -0.21 7.33
CA VAL A 92 1.75 0.73 6.71
C VAL A 92 1.30 0.93 5.26
N LEU A 93 1.03 2.17 4.86
CA LEU A 93 0.50 2.45 3.54
C LEU A 93 1.12 3.70 2.94
N SER A 94 1.48 3.64 1.65
CA SER A 94 1.78 4.82 0.85
C SER A 94 0.91 4.87 -0.40
N HIS A 95 0.61 6.09 -0.85
CA HIS A 95 -0.33 6.30 -1.95
C HIS A 95 -0.05 7.59 -2.70
N VAL A 96 -0.04 7.53 -4.02
CA VAL A 96 0.12 8.71 -4.87
C VAL A 96 -1.09 9.64 -4.75
N THR A 97 -0.84 10.95 -4.79
CA THR A 97 -1.87 11.99 -4.78
C THR A 97 -1.60 13.08 -5.82
N ALA A 98 -2.67 13.76 -6.23
CA ALA A 98 -2.59 14.98 -7.03
C ALA A 98 -2.53 16.26 -6.17
N ASP A 99 -2.71 16.16 -4.84
CA ASP A 99 -2.89 17.31 -3.95
C ASP A 99 -1.68 18.26 -3.95
N PHE A 100 -0.47 17.75 -4.13
CA PHE A 100 0.75 18.56 -4.12
C PHE A 100 1.09 19.17 -5.48
N GLN A 101 0.85 18.43 -6.58
CA GLN A 101 1.22 18.83 -7.94
C GLN A 101 0.20 18.33 -8.95
N PRO A 102 -0.99 18.96 -9.06
CA PRO A 102 -2.09 18.48 -9.90
C PRO A 102 -1.69 18.34 -11.38
N GLU A 103 -0.96 19.31 -11.93
CA GLU A 103 -0.55 19.29 -13.34
C GLU A 103 0.40 18.12 -13.67
N LYS A 104 1.34 17.82 -12.75
CA LYS A 104 2.24 16.68 -12.92
C LYS A 104 1.51 15.34 -12.73
N ALA A 105 0.57 15.29 -11.79
CA ALA A 105 -0.24 14.10 -11.59
C ALA A 105 -1.07 13.77 -12.83
N GLU A 106 -1.62 14.77 -13.52
CA GLU A 106 -2.34 14.59 -14.78
C GLU A 106 -1.41 14.09 -15.90
N GLN A 107 -0.21 14.67 -16.03
CA GLN A 107 0.79 14.21 -17.01
C GLN A 107 1.20 12.75 -16.77
N VAL A 108 1.48 12.38 -15.52
CA VAL A 108 1.81 11.00 -15.16
C VAL A 108 0.62 10.09 -15.40
N GLY A 109 -0.60 10.48 -15.00
CA GLY A 109 -1.82 9.74 -15.23
C GLY A 109 -2.04 9.41 -16.72
N SER A 110 -1.79 10.38 -17.61
CA SER A 110 -1.92 10.18 -19.06
C SER A 110 -0.93 9.15 -19.63
N LEU A 111 0.27 9.06 -19.07
CA LEU A 111 1.25 8.04 -19.45
C LEU A 111 0.77 6.63 -19.06
N TYR A 112 0.17 6.49 -17.88
CA TYR A 112 -0.38 5.20 -17.43
C TYR A 112 -1.63 4.79 -18.21
N GLN A 113 -2.47 5.74 -18.66
CA GLN A 113 -3.66 5.43 -19.49
C GLN A 113 -3.32 4.76 -20.81
N SER A 114 -2.12 4.95 -21.34
CA SER A 114 -1.63 4.27 -22.55
C SER A 114 -1.06 2.87 -22.28
N GLY A 115 -0.94 2.46 -21.01
CA GLY A 115 -0.35 1.20 -20.58
C GLY A 115 -1.38 0.17 -20.13
N THR A 116 -0.89 -0.89 -19.51
CA THR A 116 -1.72 -2.00 -18.98
C THR A 116 -2.22 -1.78 -17.55
N ALA A 117 -1.80 -0.70 -16.88
CA ALA A 117 -2.19 -0.36 -15.52
C ALA A 117 -2.76 1.07 -15.49
N SER A 118 -3.88 1.25 -14.81
CA SER A 118 -4.46 2.57 -14.54
C SER A 118 -3.93 3.09 -13.21
N LEU A 119 -3.66 4.40 -13.16
CA LEU A 119 -3.24 5.09 -11.94
C LEU A 119 -4.45 5.83 -11.36
N HIS A 120 -4.73 5.62 -10.08
CA HIS A 120 -5.85 6.21 -9.34
C HIS A 120 -5.31 7.09 -8.18
N PRO A 121 -4.85 8.33 -8.44
CA PRO A 121 -4.43 9.23 -7.37
C PRO A 121 -5.60 9.54 -6.44
N ARG A 122 -5.36 9.50 -5.12
CA ARG A 122 -6.40 9.81 -4.12
C ARG A 122 -6.05 11.07 -3.34
N PRO A 123 -7.01 11.98 -3.11
CA PRO A 123 -6.81 13.11 -2.23
C PRO A 123 -6.67 12.65 -0.78
N ARG A 124 -6.10 13.52 0.08
CA ARG A 124 -5.87 13.23 1.49
C ARG A 124 -7.12 12.70 2.20
N ALA A 125 -8.28 13.26 1.90
CA ALA A 125 -9.54 12.86 2.53
C ALA A 125 -9.93 11.39 2.22
N GLU A 126 -9.60 10.89 1.03
CA GLU A 126 -9.81 9.47 0.66
C GLU A 126 -8.70 8.59 1.23
N PHE A 127 -7.46 9.07 1.26
CA PHE A 127 -6.34 8.35 1.85
C PHE A 127 -6.56 8.06 3.36
N VAL A 128 -7.07 9.03 4.11
CA VAL A 128 -7.41 8.87 5.54
C VAL A 128 -8.33 7.67 5.78
N ARG A 129 -9.30 7.42 4.89
CA ARG A 129 -10.30 6.35 5.04
C ARG A 129 -9.73 4.94 5.03
N PHE A 130 -8.52 4.75 4.48
CA PHE A 130 -7.83 3.45 4.60
C PHE A 130 -7.51 3.05 6.04
N PHE A 131 -7.53 4.03 6.95
CA PHE A 131 -7.18 3.85 8.35
C PHE A 131 -8.39 3.95 9.29
N ASP A 132 -9.60 3.82 8.75
CA ASP A 132 -10.82 3.86 9.57
C ASP A 132 -10.75 2.80 10.68
N GLY A 133 -10.97 3.23 11.93
CA GLY A 133 -10.90 2.37 13.13
C GLY A 133 -9.49 2.07 13.63
N LEU A 134 -8.44 2.64 13.04
CA LEU A 134 -7.06 2.48 13.48
C LEU A 134 -6.53 3.74 14.17
N GLU A 135 -5.53 3.56 15.00
CA GLU A 135 -4.83 4.62 15.72
C GLU A 135 -3.55 5.01 14.99
N PHE A 136 -3.45 6.27 14.51
CA PHE A 136 -2.22 6.72 13.85
C PHE A 136 -1.02 6.72 14.78
N VAL A 137 0.11 6.25 14.23
CA VAL A 137 1.43 6.43 14.82
C VAL A 137 1.98 7.79 14.39
N GLU A 138 2.60 8.53 15.30
CA GLU A 138 3.27 9.79 14.96
C GLU A 138 4.34 9.56 13.86
N PRO A 139 4.46 10.46 12.89
CA PRO A 139 3.85 11.78 12.79
C PRO A 139 2.45 11.80 12.12
N GLY A 140 1.77 10.69 11.98
CA GLY A 140 0.48 10.57 11.31
C GLY A 140 0.61 10.53 9.79
N ILE A 141 -0.25 11.25 9.08
CA ILE A 141 -0.25 11.30 7.62
C ILE A 141 0.63 12.44 7.14
N VAL A 142 1.71 12.10 6.47
CA VAL A 142 2.70 13.03 5.92
C VAL A 142 3.04 12.66 4.47
N SER A 143 3.81 13.50 3.79
CA SER A 143 4.45 13.10 2.53
C SER A 143 5.56 12.06 2.81
N GLU A 144 5.85 11.17 1.85
CA GLU A 144 6.78 10.05 2.03
C GLU A 144 8.14 10.49 2.60
N GLY A 145 8.69 11.59 2.14
CA GLY A 145 9.98 12.11 2.62
C GLY A 145 9.93 12.77 4.01
N GLU A 146 8.75 12.93 4.59
CA GLU A 146 8.54 13.55 5.91
C GLU A 146 8.28 12.52 7.01
N TRP A 147 8.18 11.22 6.67
CA TRP A 147 7.95 10.17 7.65
C TRP A 147 9.27 9.73 8.26
N HIS A 148 9.56 10.19 9.48
CA HIS A 148 10.77 9.88 10.27
C HIS A 148 12.09 10.01 9.46
N PRO A 149 12.36 11.16 8.83
CA PRO A 149 13.56 11.32 8.01
C PRO A 149 14.86 11.13 8.83
N GLU A 150 14.81 11.28 10.15
CA GLU A 150 15.92 11.04 11.06
C GLU A 150 16.33 9.56 11.17
N LEU A 151 15.48 8.62 10.73
CA LEU A 151 15.77 7.18 10.74
C LEU A 151 16.51 6.73 9.47
N GLY A 152 16.52 7.56 8.44
CA GLY A 152 17.21 7.30 7.17
C GLY A 152 18.58 7.97 7.10
N GLU A 153 19.41 7.50 6.17
CA GLU A 153 20.61 8.23 5.79
C GLU A 153 20.23 9.33 4.80
N ALA A 154 20.73 10.56 5.02
CA ALA A 154 20.54 11.65 4.09
C ALA A 154 21.21 11.32 2.74
N VAL A 155 20.46 11.26 1.67
CA VAL A 155 21.00 11.06 0.33
C VAL A 155 21.29 12.44 -0.29
N PRO A 156 22.54 12.75 -0.62
CA PRO A 156 22.88 14.02 -1.24
C PRO A 156 22.09 14.25 -2.53
N GLY A 157 21.43 15.41 -2.63
CA GLY A 157 20.60 15.78 -3.78
C GLY A 157 19.11 15.47 -3.63
N GLU A 158 18.67 14.82 -2.57
CA GLU A 158 17.25 14.57 -2.26
C GLU A 158 16.59 15.69 -1.44
N GLU A 159 17.28 16.79 -1.17
CA GLU A 159 16.77 17.95 -0.42
C GLU A 159 15.50 18.57 -1.06
N ASN A 160 15.26 18.27 -2.33
CA ASN A 160 14.11 18.74 -3.11
C ASN A 160 13.23 17.58 -3.63
N VAL A 161 13.04 16.52 -2.85
CA VAL A 161 12.14 15.43 -3.24
C VAL A 161 10.75 15.99 -3.49
N VAL A 162 10.30 15.80 -4.71
CA VAL A 162 8.98 16.23 -5.15
C VAL A 162 7.93 15.43 -4.37
N LYS A 163 7.13 16.13 -3.57
CA LYS A 163 6.00 15.48 -2.88
C LYS A 163 5.03 14.93 -3.92
N ALA A 164 4.84 13.62 -3.92
CA ALA A 164 4.00 12.92 -4.88
C ALA A 164 2.92 12.05 -4.24
N GLY A 165 3.01 11.80 -2.94
CA GLY A 165 2.11 10.93 -2.22
C GLY A 165 2.06 11.18 -0.73
N TYR A 166 1.21 10.42 -0.09
CA TYR A 166 1.07 10.32 1.36
C TYR A 166 1.58 8.99 1.86
N SER A 167 2.16 9.01 3.05
CA SER A 167 2.51 7.82 3.83
C SER A 167 1.96 7.93 5.23
N ALA A 168 1.56 6.81 5.81
CA ALA A 168 1.15 6.73 7.19
C ALA A 168 1.33 5.31 7.74
N VAL A 169 1.45 5.25 9.06
CA VAL A 169 1.39 4.02 9.84
C VAL A 169 0.29 4.17 10.86
N ALA A 170 -0.53 3.13 11.02
CA ALA A 170 -1.53 3.09 12.07
C ALA A 170 -1.62 1.72 12.72
N ARG A 171 -2.00 1.68 14.00
CA ARG A 171 -2.12 0.49 14.82
C ARG A 171 -3.58 0.07 14.92
N LYS A 172 -3.84 -1.21 14.82
CA LYS A 172 -5.15 -1.80 15.16
C LYS A 172 -5.28 -1.86 16.69
N PRO A 173 -6.31 -1.24 17.29
CA PRO A 173 -6.53 -1.24 18.74
C PRO A 173 -6.78 -2.63 19.33
#